data_7ef159991c65f4128753da4e4683900c
#
_entry.id   7ef159991c65f4128753da4e4683900c
#
_cell.length_a   1.000
_cell.length_b   1.000
_cell.length_c   1.000
_cell.angle_alpha   90.00
_cell.angle_beta   90.00
_cell.angle_gamma   90.00
#
_symmetry.space_group_name_H-M   'P 1'
#
loop_
_entity.id
_entity.type
_entity.pdbx_description
1 polymer ?
#
loop_
_entity_poly.entity_id
_entity_poly.type
_entity_poly.pdbx_seq_one_letter_code
_entity_poly.pdbx_strand_id
1 'polypeptide(L)'
;MKKALKISRNILLGLLLVIVLFLGGTYLNNQIRLKSEAKKIEAYGKQLDVFDGKINVVRSGSGEGKQSIILFPGFGTASPHYDFLPLTTKLENDFEVIIVEPFGYGLSTPTKRERTIDNIVEEMHEVIQQLDVENYVLGGHSVAGLYTVNYVNRYPDEKVAAFLGVDTSVPTQKMEMINMSWFNLLKKSGIMRLVIDANPVKGLGVTKDNPNVDQMRMVTLKNMDNLTQNAELDLLLENFEATKEMTLPEDLPTLLFVALNDSRDDWVSEHEKQLAQVKTGKMVQLKGDHYLHHTQSEAIAKETIEFMKELNK
;
A
#
# COMPACT_ATOMS: atom_id res chain seq x y z
N MET A 1 -27.79 47.26 -17.68
CA MET A 1 -26.51 46.55 -17.62
C MET A 1 -25.78 46.67 -16.26
N LYS A 2 -25.38 47.87 -15.78
CA LYS A 2 -24.60 48.02 -14.52
C LYS A 2 -25.28 47.44 -13.27
N LYS A 3 -26.59 47.51 -13.11
CA LYS A 3 -27.35 46.96 -11.97
C LYS A 3 -27.37 45.42 -11.99
N ALA A 4 -27.57 44.80 -13.15
CA ALA A 4 -27.51 43.34 -13.30
C ALA A 4 -26.10 42.79 -13.00
N LEU A 5 -25.05 43.46 -13.47
CA LEU A 5 -23.66 43.09 -13.19
C LEU A 5 -23.34 43.15 -11.69
N LYS A 6 -23.86 44.15 -10.97
CA LYS A 6 -23.67 44.28 -9.52
C LYS A 6 -24.38 43.16 -8.75
N ILE A 7 -25.60 42.79 -9.18
CA ILE A 7 -26.34 41.68 -8.58
C ILE A 7 -25.58 40.34 -8.81
N SER A 8 -25.20 40.06 -10.05
CA SER A 8 -24.42 38.83 -10.37
C SER A 8 -23.13 38.75 -9.57
N ARG A 9 -22.40 39.87 -9.45
CA ARG A 9 -21.17 39.93 -8.62
C ARG A 9 -21.47 39.62 -7.15
N ASN A 10 -22.51 40.17 -6.57
CA ASN A 10 -22.86 39.94 -5.16
C ASN A 10 -23.32 38.50 -4.91
N ILE A 11 -24.04 37.88 -5.86
CA ILE A 11 -24.39 36.45 -5.81
C ILE A 11 -23.13 35.61 -5.85
N LEU A 12 -22.20 35.88 -6.77
CA LEU A 12 -20.94 35.18 -6.88
C LEU A 12 -20.09 35.26 -5.60
N LEU A 13 -20.01 36.48 -5.02
CA LEU A 13 -19.32 36.70 -3.74
C LEU A 13 -20.00 35.95 -2.58
N GLY A 14 -21.32 35.90 -2.56
CA GLY A 14 -22.08 35.12 -1.58
C GLY A 14 -21.81 33.63 -1.71
N LEU A 15 -21.85 33.10 -2.93
CA LEU A 15 -21.50 31.68 -3.18
C LEU A 15 -20.05 31.36 -2.79
N LEU A 16 -19.11 32.24 -3.13
CA LEU A 16 -17.71 32.06 -2.75
C LEU A 16 -17.55 32.04 -1.22
N LEU A 17 -18.22 32.94 -0.51
CA LEU A 17 -18.20 32.96 0.95
C LEU A 17 -18.76 31.65 1.54
N VAL A 18 -19.87 31.13 1.02
CA VAL A 18 -20.45 29.85 1.45
C VAL A 18 -19.45 28.71 1.25
N ILE A 19 -18.77 28.65 0.09
CA ILE A 19 -17.75 27.64 -0.19
C ILE A 19 -16.58 27.74 0.80
N VAL A 20 -16.06 28.94 1.04
CA VAL A 20 -14.96 29.18 1.99
C VAL A 20 -15.36 28.76 3.42
N LEU A 21 -16.56 29.11 3.86
CA LEU A 21 -17.06 28.73 5.18
C LEU A 21 -17.24 27.20 5.29
N PHE A 22 -17.75 26.56 4.25
CA PHE A 22 -17.90 25.11 4.19
C PHE A 22 -16.53 24.41 4.27
N LEU A 23 -15.56 24.78 3.41
CA LEU A 23 -14.21 24.21 3.41
C LEU A 23 -13.48 24.47 4.73
N GLY A 24 -13.61 25.67 5.30
CA GLY A 24 -13.07 25.99 6.62
C GLY A 24 -13.68 25.15 7.74
N GLY A 25 -15.00 24.97 7.70
CA GLY A 25 -15.73 24.13 8.66
C GLY A 25 -15.33 22.66 8.57
N THR A 26 -15.23 22.09 7.36
CA THR A 26 -14.80 20.70 7.16
C THR A 26 -13.35 20.48 7.59
N TYR A 27 -12.46 21.43 7.27
CA TYR A 27 -11.07 21.41 7.71
C TYR A 27 -10.96 21.40 9.25
N LEU A 28 -11.61 22.36 9.93
CA LEU A 28 -11.58 22.45 11.39
C LEU A 28 -12.16 21.18 12.05
N ASN A 29 -13.29 20.69 11.55
CA ASN A 29 -13.88 19.43 12.02
C ASN A 29 -12.88 18.26 11.86
N ASN A 30 -12.21 18.17 10.71
CA ASN A 30 -11.20 17.14 10.49
C ASN A 30 -10.07 17.24 11.51
N GLN A 31 -9.51 18.43 11.75
CA GLN A 31 -8.41 18.63 12.70
C GLN A 31 -8.81 18.27 14.15
N ILE A 32 -10.00 18.65 14.58
CA ILE A 32 -10.52 18.33 15.91
C ILE A 32 -10.70 16.80 16.06
N ARG A 33 -11.31 16.18 15.06
CA ARG A 33 -11.57 14.73 15.08
C ARG A 33 -10.30 13.93 15.00
N LEU A 34 -9.31 14.30 14.18
CA LEU A 34 -8.00 13.61 14.15
C LEU A 34 -7.35 13.57 15.52
N LYS A 35 -7.36 14.69 16.27
CA LYS A 35 -6.82 14.74 17.64
C LYS A 35 -7.59 13.87 18.64
N SER A 36 -8.89 13.79 18.50
CA SER A 36 -9.73 12.96 19.41
C SER A 36 -9.66 11.48 19.07
N GLU A 37 -9.61 11.14 17.79
CA GLU A 37 -9.54 9.77 17.27
C GLU A 37 -8.15 9.16 17.48
N ALA A 38 -7.07 9.95 17.41
CA ALA A 38 -5.72 9.47 17.71
C ALA A 38 -5.60 8.77 19.08
N LYS A 39 -6.45 9.16 20.05
CA LYS A 39 -6.48 8.53 21.39
C LYS A 39 -7.28 7.23 21.43
N LYS A 40 -8.01 6.91 20.37
CA LYS A 40 -8.88 5.73 20.24
C LYS A 40 -8.29 4.69 19.31
N ILE A 41 -7.22 5.03 18.60
CA ILE A 41 -6.49 4.08 17.77
C ILE A 41 -5.80 3.10 18.72
N GLU A 42 -6.15 1.84 18.58
CA GLU A 42 -5.54 0.75 19.34
C GLU A 42 -4.12 0.51 18.85
N ALA A 43 -3.19 0.32 19.78
CA ALA A 43 -1.83 -0.05 19.45
C ALA A 43 -1.79 -1.51 18.99
N TYR A 44 -1.12 -1.77 17.89
CA TYR A 44 -0.86 -3.12 17.38
C TYR A 44 0.56 -3.19 16.84
N GLY A 45 1.07 -4.42 16.66
CA GLY A 45 2.41 -4.64 16.13
C GLY A 45 3.53 -4.27 17.10
N LYS A 46 4.73 -4.20 16.56
CA LYS A 46 5.98 -3.82 17.25
C LYS A 46 6.69 -2.74 16.42
N GLN A 47 7.09 -1.68 17.09
CA GLN A 47 7.87 -0.62 16.44
C GLN A 47 9.37 -0.94 16.49
N LEU A 48 10.02 -0.87 15.35
CA LEU A 48 11.46 -0.99 15.16
C LEU A 48 12.05 0.41 14.95
N ASP A 49 13.20 0.70 15.54
CA ASP A 49 13.94 1.92 15.29
C ASP A 49 14.67 1.79 13.95
N VAL A 50 14.32 2.65 13.00
CA VAL A 50 14.86 2.66 11.63
C VAL A 50 15.21 4.09 11.26
N PHE A 51 16.47 4.36 10.97
CA PHE A 51 16.99 5.69 10.60
C PHE A 51 16.47 6.83 11.50
N ASP A 52 15.66 7.73 10.96
CA ASP A 52 15.16 8.92 11.65
C ASP A 52 13.81 8.73 12.34
N GLY A 53 13.28 7.47 12.38
CA GLY A 53 11.96 7.20 12.95
C GLY A 53 11.74 5.76 13.39
N LYS A 54 10.47 5.37 13.42
CA LYS A 54 10.03 4.02 13.80
C LYS A 54 9.11 3.43 12.74
N ILE A 55 9.39 2.19 12.35
CA ILE A 55 8.56 1.39 11.47
C ILE A 55 7.80 0.37 12.29
N ASN A 56 6.48 0.31 12.10
CA ASN A 56 5.62 -0.66 12.76
C ASN A 56 5.57 -1.96 11.96
N VAL A 57 5.69 -3.07 12.64
CA VAL A 57 5.66 -4.42 12.05
C VAL A 57 4.63 -5.25 12.78
N VAL A 58 3.76 -5.93 12.04
CA VAL A 58 2.74 -6.82 12.59
C VAL A 58 3.05 -8.26 12.19
N ARG A 59 3.17 -9.15 13.16
CA ARG A 59 3.42 -10.58 12.96
C ARG A 59 2.18 -11.39 13.32
N SER A 60 1.83 -12.35 12.49
CA SER A 60 0.75 -13.30 12.69
C SER A 60 1.21 -14.71 12.34
N GLY A 61 0.62 -15.72 12.96
CA GLY A 61 0.92 -17.12 12.64
C GLY A 61 2.32 -17.58 13.05
N SER A 62 3.01 -16.87 13.95
CA SER A 62 4.34 -17.24 14.45
C SER A 62 4.33 -18.67 15.01
N GLY A 63 5.37 -19.45 14.68
CA GLY A 63 5.53 -20.82 15.16
C GLY A 63 6.83 -21.43 14.70
N GLU A 64 7.39 -22.33 15.47
CA GLU A 64 8.65 -23.00 15.16
C GLU A 64 8.54 -23.76 13.82
N GLY A 65 9.50 -23.52 12.92
CA GLY A 65 9.59 -24.16 11.61
C GLY A 65 8.71 -23.58 10.51
N LYS A 66 7.93 -22.51 10.77
CA LYS A 66 7.16 -21.83 9.72
C LYS A 66 8.06 -20.89 8.92
N GLN A 67 7.89 -20.92 7.60
CA GLN A 67 8.53 -19.94 6.72
C GLN A 67 7.85 -18.59 6.85
N SER A 68 8.63 -17.52 6.84
CA SER A 68 8.11 -16.15 6.95
C SER A 68 7.74 -15.60 5.57
N ILE A 69 6.59 -14.94 5.48
CA ILE A 69 6.16 -14.11 4.34
C ILE A 69 6.13 -12.67 4.81
N ILE A 70 6.98 -11.82 4.22
CA ILE A 70 7.06 -10.39 4.54
C ILE A 70 6.28 -9.62 3.48
N LEU A 71 5.23 -8.90 3.88
CA LEU A 71 4.33 -8.17 2.98
C LEU A 71 4.53 -6.66 3.08
N PHE A 72 4.71 -6.02 1.92
CA PHE A 72 4.77 -4.57 1.77
C PHE A 72 3.53 -4.05 1.03
N PRO A 73 2.95 -2.92 1.48
CA PRO A 73 1.73 -2.37 0.90
C PRO A 73 1.98 -1.66 -0.43
N GLY A 74 0.89 -1.44 -1.17
CA GLY A 74 0.85 -0.50 -2.28
C GLY A 74 0.93 0.95 -1.84
N PHE A 75 1.28 1.84 -2.79
CA PHE A 75 1.30 3.28 -2.56
C PHE A 75 -0.07 3.77 -2.04
N GLY A 76 -0.03 4.63 -1.02
CA GLY A 76 -1.24 5.24 -0.46
C GLY A 76 -2.12 4.34 0.41
N THR A 77 -1.74 3.07 0.63
CA THR A 77 -2.41 2.15 1.55
C THR A 77 -2.21 2.61 3.00
N ALA A 78 -3.05 3.52 3.46
CA ALA A 78 -2.85 4.23 4.72
C ALA A 78 -2.88 3.35 5.98
N SER A 79 -3.42 2.13 5.91
CA SER A 79 -3.51 1.17 7.02
C SER A 79 -3.17 -0.26 6.58
N PRO A 80 -1.88 -0.58 6.32
CA PRO A 80 -1.45 -1.86 5.74
C PRO A 80 -1.88 -3.09 6.53
N HIS A 81 -1.83 -3.04 7.86
CA HIS A 81 -2.30 -4.14 8.71
C HIS A 81 -3.73 -4.56 8.39
N TYR A 82 -4.64 -3.59 8.35
CA TYR A 82 -6.05 -3.89 8.07
C TYR A 82 -6.31 -4.21 6.61
N ASP A 83 -5.50 -3.67 5.70
CA ASP A 83 -5.58 -3.92 4.27
C ASP A 83 -5.24 -5.37 3.93
N PHE A 84 -4.16 -5.91 4.51
CA PHE A 84 -3.76 -7.31 4.32
C PHE A 84 -4.48 -8.31 5.23
N LEU A 85 -5.28 -7.87 6.20
CA LEU A 85 -5.90 -8.76 7.18
C LEU A 85 -6.72 -9.91 6.54
N PRO A 86 -7.49 -9.71 5.46
CA PRO A 86 -8.19 -10.81 4.79
C PRO A 86 -7.25 -11.90 4.28
N LEU A 87 -6.09 -11.54 3.75
CA LEU A 87 -5.08 -12.48 3.27
C LEU A 87 -4.28 -13.10 4.43
N THR A 88 -3.88 -12.30 5.41
CA THR A 88 -3.11 -12.75 6.57
C THR A 88 -3.82 -13.87 7.30
N THR A 89 -5.12 -13.72 7.57
CA THR A 89 -5.93 -14.74 8.26
C THR A 89 -6.04 -16.06 7.51
N LYS A 90 -5.74 -16.09 6.21
CA LYS A 90 -5.73 -17.32 5.40
C LYS A 90 -4.35 -17.98 5.34
N LEU A 91 -3.29 -17.18 5.52
CA LEU A 91 -1.90 -17.66 5.45
C LEU A 91 -1.33 -18.04 6.82
N GLU A 92 -1.78 -17.43 7.92
CA GLU A 92 -1.17 -17.52 9.25
C GLU A 92 -1.13 -18.94 9.85
N ASN A 93 -1.92 -19.87 9.36
CA ASN A 93 -1.86 -21.27 9.79
C ASN A 93 -0.65 -22.00 9.21
N ASP A 94 -0.23 -21.68 7.98
CA ASP A 94 0.86 -22.34 7.26
C ASP A 94 2.18 -21.53 7.33
N PHE A 95 2.11 -20.21 7.45
CA PHE A 95 3.24 -19.28 7.43
C PHE A 95 3.26 -18.37 8.64
N GLU A 96 4.43 -17.83 8.95
CA GLU A 96 4.52 -16.60 9.70
C GLU A 96 4.33 -15.42 8.74
N VAL A 97 3.27 -14.66 8.87
CA VAL A 97 3.00 -13.49 8.03
C VAL A 97 3.43 -12.22 8.75
N ILE A 98 4.30 -11.45 8.11
CA ILE A 98 4.87 -10.22 8.64
C ILE A 98 4.46 -9.06 7.74
N ILE A 99 3.63 -8.15 8.25
CA ILE A 99 3.25 -6.95 7.53
C ILE A 99 4.15 -5.82 7.99
N VAL A 100 4.86 -5.20 7.06
CA VAL A 100 5.65 -4.00 7.31
C VAL A 100 4.82 -2.77 6.93
N GLU A 101 4.69 -1.85 7.84
CA GLU A 101 4.07 -0.54 7.60
C GLU A 101 5.17 0.49 7.34
N PRO A 102 5.46 0.88 6.08
CA PRO A 102 6.54 1.84 5.79
C PRO A 102 6.36 3.18 6.51
N PHE A 103 7.36 4.04 6.50
CA PHE A 103 7.22 5.38 7.06
C PHE A 103 6.01 6.12 6.51
N GLY A 104 5.21 6.70 7.41
CA GLY A 104 3.97 7.40 7.07
C GLY A 104 2.74 6.51 6.84
N TYR A 105 2.87 5.19 6.98
CA TYR A 105 1.80 4.20 6.87
C TYR A 105 1.45 3.62 8.24
N GLY A 106 0.21 3.20 8.43
CA GLY A 106 -0.24 2.52 9.64
C GLY A 106 0.08 3.26 10.94
N LEU A 107 0.81 2.59 11.83
CA LEU A 107 1.31 3.17 13.08
C LEU A 107 2.77 3.63 13.02
N SER A 108 3.41 3.53 11.86
CA SER A 108 4.77 4.04 11.65
C SER A 108 4.83 5.56 11.74
N THR A 109 5.99 6.07 12.13
CA THR A 109 6.23 7.53 12.15
C THR A 109 6.40 8.07 10.72
N PRO A 110 6.21 9.36 10.49
CA PRO A 110 6.72 10.01 9.29
C PRO A 110 8.25 10.03 9.27
N THR A 111 8.84 10.21 8.09
CA THR A 111 10.29 10.41 7.90
C THR A 111 10.57 11.72 7.15
N LYS A 112 11.78 12.23 7.28
CA LYS A 112 12.32 13.31 6.48
C LYS A 112 13.23 12.81 5.36
N ARG A 113 13.49 11.52 5.29
CA ARG A 113 14.27 10.91 4.22
C ARG A 113 13.53 11.11 2.90
N GLU A 114 14.29 11.42 1.86
CA GLU A 114 13.77 11.52 0.50
C GLU A 114 13.13 10.17 0.10
N ARG A 115 11.98 10.20 -0.59
CA ARG A 115 11.23 8.99 -0.93
C ARG A 115 11.66 8.40 -2.28
N THR A 116 12.97 8.42 -2.55
CA THR A 116 13.55 7.65 -3.66
C THR A 116 13.40 6.17 -3.41
N ILE A 117 13.32 5.37 -4.48
CA ILE A 117 13.23 3.92 -4.36
C ILE A 117 14.40 3.32 -3.58
N ASP A 118 15.60 3.89 -3.74
CA ASP A 118 16.79 3.44 -3.03
C ASP A 118 16.68 3.62 -1.52
N ASN A 119 16.16 4.77 -1.06
CA ASN A 119 15.93 5.00 0.36
C ASN A 119 14.81 4.11 0.91
N ILE A 120 13.72 3.91 0.15
CA ILE A 120 12.62 3.02 0.56
C ILE A 120 13.14 1.59 0.69
N VAL A 121 13.91 1.12 -0.27
CA VAL A 121 14.46 -0.25 -0.27
C VAL A 121 15.52 -0.44 0.82
N GLU A 122 16.32 0.59 1.12
CA GLU A 122 17.23 0.57 2.27
C GLU A 122 16.50 0.47 3.61
N GLU A 123 15.36 1.17 3.75
CA GLU A 123 14.48 1.05 4.91
C GLU A 123 13.88 -0.35 5.05
N MET A 124 13.46 -0.94 3.92
CA MET A 124 12.99 -2.34 3.88
C MET A 124 14.08 -3.30 4.37
N HIS A 125 15.30 -3.13 3.88
CA HIS A 125 16.44 -3.97 4.28
C HIS A 125 16.73 -3.83 5.77
N GLU A 126 16.81 -2.60 6.29
CA GLU A 126 17.05 -2.35 7.71
C GLU A 126 15.96 -2.99 8.60
N VAL A 127 14.69 -2.94 8.18
CA VAL A 127 13.60 -3.64 8.88
C VAL A 127 13.82 -5.14 8.87
N ILE A 128 14.12 -5.73 7.69
CA ILE A 128 14.28 -7.17 7.52
C ILE A 128 15.44 -7.70 8.38
N GLN A 129 16.55 -6.96 8.45
CA GLN A 129 17.68 -7.32 9.32
C GLN A 129 17.30 -7.37 10.81
N GLN A 130 16.33 -6.58 11.24
CA GLN A 130 15.85 -6.56 12.63
C GLN A 130 14.75 -7.60 12.91
N LEU A 131 14.23 -8.30 11.89
CA LEU A 131 13.15 -9.28 12.06
C LEU A 131 13.64 -10.64 12.57
N ASP A 132 14.93 -10.93 12.49
CA ASP A 132 15.51 -12.23 12.85
C ASP A 132 14.83 -13.39 12.07
N VAL A 133 14.72 -13.21 10.75
CA VAL A 133 14.14 -14.19 9.83
C VAL A 133 15.18 -14.63 8.80
N GLU A 134 15.20 -15.91 8.50
CA GLU A 134 16.05 -16.46 7.44
C GLU A 134 15.18 -17.10 6.36
N ASN A 135 15.64 -17.02 5.09
CA ASN A 135 15.00 -17.67 3.96
C ASN A 135 13.50 -17.35 3.84
N TYR A 136 13.19 -16.06 3.75
CA TYR A 136 11.85 -15.52 3.73
C TYR A 136 11.28 -15.31 2.32
N VAL A 137 9.96 -15.37 2.20
CA VAL A 137 9.23 -14.93 1.00
C VAL A 137 9.05 -13.41 1.08
N LEU A 138 9.49 -12.70 0.04
CA LEU A 138 9.26 -11.27 -0.08
C LEU A 138 8.02 -11.03 -0.94
N GLY A 139 7.02 -10.35 -0.39
CA GLY A 139 5.76 -10.16 -1.06
C GLY A 139 5.23 -8.74 -0.94
N GLY A 140 4.22 -8.45 -1.76
CA GLY A 140 3.57 -7.17 -1.67
C GLY A 140 2.50 -6.94 -2.71
N HIS A 141 1.92 -5.75 -2.62
CA HIS A 141 0.85 -5.28 -3.48
C HIS A 141 1.30 -4.06 -4.29
N SER A 142 0.86 -3.96 -5.54
CA SER A 142 1.02 -2.74 -6.34
C SER A 142 2.50 -2.30 -6.45
N VAL A 143 2.84 -1.05 -6.10
CA VAL A 143 4.21 -0.50 -6.20
C VAL A 143 5.27 -1.32 -5.45
N ALA A 144 4.88 -2.15 -4.48
CA ALA A 144 5.81 -3.05 -3.79
C ALA A 144 6.53 -4.03 -4.75
N GLY A 145 6.00 -4.26 -5.96
CA GLY A 145 6.70 -4.99 -7.00
C GLY A 145 8.01 -4.33 -7.43
N LEU A 146 8.01 -3.00 -7.57
CA LEU A 146 9.23 -2.24 -7.89
C LEU A 146 10.24 -2.29 -6.74
N TYR A 147 9.74 -2.17 -5.51
CA TYR A 147 10.59 -2.25 -4.31
C TYR A 147 11.25 -3.62 -4.21
N THR A 148 10.50 -4.70 -4.50
CA THR A 148 11.03 -6.06 -4.51
C THR A 148 12.10 -6.24 -5.58
N VAL A 149 11.85 -5.79 -6.82
CA VAL A 149 12.84 -5.88 -7.90
C VAL A 149 14.11 -5.10 -7.55
N ASN A 150 14.00 -3.89 -7.02
CA ASN A 150 15.17 -3.13 -6.58
C ASN A 150 15.89 -3.84 -5.42
N TYR A 151 15.14 -4.37 -4.45
CA TYR A 151 15.69 -5.05 -3.27
C TYR A 151 16.56 -6.25 -3.65
N VAL A 152 16.05 -7.16 -4.48
CA VAL A 152 16.79 -8.37 -4.84
C VAL A 152 18.00 -8.11 -5.73
N ASN A 153 18.01 -6.99 -6.47
CA ASN A 153 19.18 -6.54 -7.23
C ASN A 153 20.23 -5.85 -6.36
N ARG A 154 19.79 -5.11 -5.33
CA ARG A 154 20.67 -4.35 -4.44
C ARG A 154 21.30 -5.23 -3.36
N TYR A 155 20.59 -6.26 -2.91
CA TYR A 155 20.99 -7.18 -1.84
C TYR A 155 20.99 -8.63 -2.32
N PRO A 156 21.86 -8.99 -3.29
CA PRO A 156 21.85 -10.32 -3.90
C PRO A 156 22.27 -11.47 -2.96
N ASP A 157 22.89 -11.14 -1.83
CA ASP A 157 23.30 -12.10 -0.81
C ASP A 157 22.17 -12.44 0.19
N GLU A 158 21.07 -11.72 0.13
CA GLU A 158 19.88 -11.98 0.96
C GLU A 158 19.16 -13.25 0.52
N LYS A 159 18.75 -14.06 1.50
CA LYS A 159 18.08 -15.34 1.25
C LYS A 159 16.59 -15.16 1.01
N VAL A 160 16.24 -14.56 -0.13
CA VAL A 160 14.84 -14.47 -0.55
C VAL A 160 14.41 -15.78 -1.18
N ALA A 161 13.53 -16.52 -0.50
CA ALA A 161 13.06 -17.84 -0.93
C ALA A 161 12.16 -17.78 -2.17
N ALA A 162 11.34 -16.75 -2.27
CA ALA A 162 10.46 -16.49 -3.40
C ALA A 162 9.96 -15.03 -3.40
N PHE A 163 9.50 -14.56 -4.56
CA PHE A 163 8.72 -13.35 -4.70
C PHE A 163 7.22 -13.68 -4.83
N LEU A 164 6.39 -13.05 -4.00
CA LEU A 164 4.93 -13.16 -4.01
C LEU A 164 4.31 -11.82 -4.41
N GLY A 165 3.93 -11.66 -5.67
CA GLY A 165 3.30 -10.43 -6.17
C GLY A 165 1.78 -10.51 -6.20
N VAL A 166 1.10 -9.59 -5.50
CA VAL A 166 -0.36 -9.44 -5.56
C VAL A 166 -0.68 -8.19 -6.37
N ASP A 167 -1.00 -8.37 -7.63
CA ASP A 167 -1.30 -7.33 -8.61
C ASP A 167 -0.25 -6.20 -8.62
N THR A 168 1.02 -6.61 -8.61
CA THR A 168 2.17 -5.72 -8.41
C THR A 168 2.50 -4.93 -9.67
N SER A 169 3.01 -3.74 -9.47
CA SER A 169 3.64 -2.96 -10.55
C SER A 169 4.88 -3.69 -11.08
N VAL A 170 5.07 -3.60 -12.39
CA VAL A 170 6.25 -4.14 -13.08
C VAL A 170 7.13 -2.99 -13.60
N PRO A 171 8.48 -3.15 -13.62
CA PRO A 171 9.40 -2.08 -14.01
C PRO A 171 9.12 -1.48 -15.40
N THR A 172 8.70 -2.33 -16.34
CA THR A 172 8.45 -1.93 -17.75
C THR A 172 7.09 -1.31 -17.99
N GLN A 173 6.20 -1.27 -16.98
CA GLN A 173 4.88 -0.68 -17.16
C GLN A 173 4.97 0.82 -17.45
N LYS A 174 4.10 1.28 -18.35
CA LYS A 174 3.98 2.72 -18.63
C LYS A 174 3.27 3.40 -17.47
N MET A 175 3.92 4.40 -16.90
CA MET A 175 3.33 5.29 -15.91
C MET A 175 3.15 6.68 -16.48
N GLU A 176 2.01 7.28 -16.20
CA GLU A 176 1.73 8.67 -16.54
C GLU A 176 1.51 9.48 -15.24
N MET A 177 1.84 10.77 -15.31
CA MET A 177 1.57 11.69 -14.21
C MET A 177 0.08 11.76 -13.90
N ILE A 178 -0.29 11.31 -12.72
CA ILE A 178 -1.66 11.51 -12.22
C ILE A 178 -1.73 12.92 -11.61
N ASN A 179 -2.59 13.78 -12.16
CA ASN A 179 -2.84 15.08 -11.55
C ASN A 179 -3.65 14.90 -10.26
N MET A 180 -2.97 14.81 -9.15
CA MET A 180 -3.56 14.62 -7.82
C MET A 180 -3.97 15.93 -7.14
N SER A 181 -3.82 17.09 -7.79
CA SER A 181 -4.07 18.40 -7.16
C SER A 181 -5.48 18.52 -6.57
N TRP A 182 -6.47 18.05 -7.32
CA TRP A 182 -7.87 18.05 -6.87
C TRP A 182 -8.10 17.09 -5.71
N PHE A 183 -7.54 15.91 -5.77
CA PHE A 183 -7.62 14.91 -4.70
C PHE A 183 -6.91 15.40 -3.42
N ASN A 184 -5.75 16.04 -3.56
CA ASN A 184 -5.03 16.66 -2.45
C ASN A 184 -5.84 17.79 -1.80
N LEU A 185 -6.57 18.58 -2.58
CA LEU A 185 -7.48 19.57 -2.04
C LEU A 185 -8.61 18.93 -1.21
N LEU A 186 -9.20 17.84 -1.69
CA LEU A 186 -10.25 17.09 -0.98
C LEU A 186 -9.71 16.48 0.33
N LYS A 187 -8.50 15.91 0.32
CA LYS A 187 -7.83 15.42 1.54
C LYS A 187 -7.61 16.54 2.56
N LYS A 188 -6.93 17.60 2.15
CA LYS A 188 -6.58 18.75 3.02
C LYS A 188 -7.80 19.49 3.57
N SER A 189 -8.85 19.66 2.78
CA SER A 189 -10.08 20.31 3.23
C SER A 189 -10.90 19.49 4.24
N GLY A 190 -10.60 18.20 4.41
CA GLY A 190 -11.39 17.29 5.24
C GLY A 190 -12.68 16.78 4.58
N ILE A 191 -12.92 17.05 3.30
CA ILE A 191 -14.07 16.53 2.54
C ILE A 191 -14.00 15.00 2.47
N MET A 192 -12.79 14.42 2.27
CA MET A 192 -12.62 12.96 2.25
C MET A 192 -13.11 12.30 3.53
N ARG A 193 -12.94 12.95 4.69
CA ARG A 193 -13.53 12.46 5.95
C ARG A 193 -15.05 12.37 5.86
N LEU A 194 -15.71 13.38 5.31
CA LEU A 194 -17.18 13.34 5.18
C LEU A 194 -17.63 12.20 4.27
N VAL A 195 -16.90 11.94 3.18
CA VAL A 195 -17.18 10.85 2.26
C VAL A 195 -17.03 9.49 2.96
N ILE A 196 -15.93 9.28 3.67
CA ILE A 196 -15.65 8.04 4.39
C ILE A 196 -16.61 7.87 5.57
N ASP A 197 -16.87 8.90 6.37
CA ASP A 197 -17.80 8.83 7.51
C ASP A 197 -19.27 8.57 7.07
N ALA A 198 -19.66 9.05 5.87
CA ALA A 198 -21.00 8.78 5.34
C ALA A 198 -21.23 7.30 4.98
N ASN A 199 -20.17 6.61 4.53
CA ASN A 199 -20.21 5.17 4.25
C ASN A 199 -18.81 4.58 4.42
N PRO A 200 -18.39 4.24 5.65
CA PRO A 200 -17.04 3.73 5.91
C PRO A 200 -16.71 2.46 5.13
N VAL A 201 -17.66 1.54 5.01
CA VAL A 201 -17.49 0.29 4.25
C VAL A 201 -17.11 0.56 2.80
N LYS A 202 -17.87 1.42 2.12
CA LYS A 202 -17.59 1.79 0.73
C LYS A 202 -16.36 2.67 0.60
N GLY A 203 -16.20 3.62 1.53
CA GLY A 203 -15.07 4.57 1.51
C GLY A 203 -13.71 3.94 1.77
N LEU A 204 -13.69 2.77 2.42
CA LEU A 204 -12.48 1.99 2.72
C LEU A 204 -12.34 0.74 1.82
N GLY A 205 -13.34 0.46 0.98
CA GLY A 205 -13.30 -0.73 0.11
C GLY A 205 -13.39 -2.07 0.84
N VAL A 206 -14.03 -2.10 2.02
CA VAL A 206 -14.12 -3.30 2.88
C VAL A 206 -15.53 -3.90 2.87
N THR A 207 -15.67 -5.11 3.42
CA THR A 207 -16.96 -5.79 3.56
C THR A 207 -17.75 -5.25 4.77
N LYS A 208 -19.09 -5.41 4.75
CA LYS A 208 -19.98 -4.88 5.80
C LYS A 208 -19.77 -5.53 7.17
N ASP A 209 -19.29 -6.75 7.19
CA ASP A 209 -19.03 -7.57 8.36
C ASP A 209 -17.60 -7.46 8.89
N ASN A 210 -16.78 -6.55 8.33
CA ASN A 210 -15.44 -6.30 8.82
C ASN A 210 -15.49 -5.67 10.24
N PRO A 211 -15.04 -6.38 11.29
CA PRO A 211 -15.12 -5.88 12.66
C PRO A 211 -14.18 -4.70 12.95
N ASN A 212 -13.19 -4.46 12.07
CA ASN A 212 -12.15 -3.47 12.25
C ASN A 212 -12.42 -2.15 11.50
N VAL A 213 -13.61 -1.97 10.92
CA VAL A 213 -13.94 -0.79 10.08
C VAL A 213 -13.60 0.53 10.78
N ASP A 214 -13.94 0.67 12.08
CA ASP A 214 -13.68 1.91 12.82
C ASP A 214 -12.20 2.16 13.05
N GLN A 215 -11.42 1.13 13.39
CA GLN A 215 -9.96 1.25 13.56
C GLN A 215 -9.29 1.57 12.22
N MET A 216 -9.62 0.83 11.16
CA MET A 216 -9.14 1.09 9.81
C MET A 216 -9.47 2.51 9.35
N ARG A 217 -10.70 2.98 9.59
CA ARG A 217 -11.11 4.35 9.28
C ARG A 217 -10.26 5.40 10.00
N MET A 218 -10.04 5.22 11.30
CA MET A 218 -9.25 6.19 12.09
C MET A 218 -7.78 6.21 11.64
N VAL A 219 -7.17 5.05 11.40
CA VAL A 219 -5.79 4.95 10.90
C VAL A 219 -5.67 5.53 9.49
N THR A 220 -6.62 5.22 8.60
CA THR A 220 -6.66 5.76 7.23
C THR A 220 -6.76 7.28 7.24
N LEU A 221 -7.69 7.85 8.01
CA LEU A 221 -7.88 9.30 8.10
C LEU A 221 -6.68 10.01 8.75
N LYS A 222 -5.99 9.36 9.71
CA LYS A 222 -4.75 9.87 10.29
C LYS A 222 -3.64 10.01 9.25
N ASN A 223 -3.50 9.02 8.35
CA ASN A 223 -2.38 8.94 7.42
C ASN A 223 -2.67 9.52 6.02
N MET A 224 -3.94 9.77 5.68
CA MET A 224 -4.39 10.15 4.34
C MET A 224 -3.71 11.41 3.74
N ASP A 225 -3.27 12.34 4.58
CA ASP A 225 -2.57 13.57 4.14
C ASP A 225 -1.31 13.78 4.97
N ASN A 226 -0.39 12.81 4.93
CA ASN A 226 0.90 12.97 5.58
C ASN A 226 2.00 13.33 4.56
N LEU A 227 3.02 14.04 5.06
CA LEU A 227 4.10 14.57 4.22
C LEU A 227 4.94 13.45 3.57
N THR A 228 5.09 12.30 4.24
CA THR A 228 5.89 11.18 3.73
C THR A 228 5.23 10.57 2.49
N GLN A 229 3.93 10.26 2.54
CA GLN A 229 3.21 9.73 1.37
C GLN A 229 3.09 10.75 0.24
N ASN A 230 2.96 12.05 0.57
CA ASN A 230 2.95 13.09 -0.46
C ASN A 230 4.33 13.18 -1.16
N ALA A 231 5.44 13.12 -0.41
CA ALA A 231 6.79 13.09 -0.98
C ALA A 231 7.05 11.80 -1.81
N GLU A 232 6.48 10.66 -1.41
CA GLU A 232 6.54 9.42 -2.18
C GLU A 232 5.79 9.55 -3.52
N LEU A 233 4.61 10.20 -3.52
CA LEU A 233 3.87 10.50 -4.74
C LEU A 233 4.66 11.42 -5.70
N ASP A 234 5.31 12.43 -5.15
CA ASP A 234 6.09 13.39 -5.93
C ASP A 234 7.25 12.71 -6.68
N LEU A 235 7.82 11.64 -6.12
CA LEU A 235 8.92 10.87 -6.72
C LEU A 235 8.48 9.57 -7.42
N LEU A 236 7.18 9.30 -7.48
CA LEU A 236 6.68 8.01 -7.96
C LEU A 236 7.15 7.69 -9.39
N LEU A 237 7.09 8.66 -10.31
CA LEU A 237 7.56 8.48 -11.69
C LEU A 237 9.07 8.24 -11.77
N GLU A 238 9.84 8.98 -10.98
CA GLU A 238 11.29 8.83 -10.92
C GLU A 238 11.66 7.43 -10.39
N ASN A 239 10.91 6.94 -9.42
CA ASN A 239 11.07 5.58 -8.88
C ASN A 239 10.76 4.50 -9.93
N PHE A 240 9.73 4.70 -10.77
CA PHE A 240 9.47 3.80 -11.90
C PHE A 240 10.60 3.84 -12.92
N GLU A 241 11.06 5.01 -13.31
CA GLU A 241 12.15 5.15 -14.29
C GLU A 241 13.46 4.56 -13.75
N ALA A 242 13.75 4.72 -12.45
CA ALA A 242 14.93 4.14 -11.81
C ALA A 242 14.96 2.60 -11.84
N THR A 243 13.80 1.95 -11.92
CA THR A 243 13.71 0.47 -11.97
C THR A 243 13.52 -0.10 -13.36
N LYS A 244 13.29 0.71 -14.36
CA LYS A 244 12.83 0.32 -15.70
C LYS A 244 13.66 -0.77 -16.38
N GLU A 245 14.98 -0.75 -16.20
CA GLU A 245 15.92 -1.71 -16.77
C GLU A 245 16.24 -2.87 -15.81
N MET A 246 15.65 -2.87 -14.60
CA MET A 246 15.88 -3.92 -13.62
C MET A 246 15.03 -5.15 -13.94
N THR A 247 15.60 -6.33 -13.69
CA THR A 247 14.96 -7.62 -13.88
C THR A 247 14.96 -8.43 -12.60
N LEU A 248 14.07 -9.41 -12.51
CA LEU A 248 14.16 -10.41 -11.44
C LEU A 248 15.39 -11.33 -11.66
N PRO A 249 16.09 -11.74 -10.59
CA PRO A 249 17.10 -12.78 -10.70
C PRO A 249 16.52 -14.07 -11.28
N GLU A 250 17.21 -14.69 -12.22
CA GLU A 250 16.75 -15.89 -12.94
C GLU A 250 16.37 -17.05 -12.01
N ASP A 251 17.09 -17.19 -10.88
CA ASP A 251 16.90 -18.26 -9.90
C ASP A 251 15.89 -17.91 -8.79
N LEU A 252 15.25 -16.73 -8.83
CA LEU A 252 14.24 -16.32 -7.85
C LEU A 252 12.87 -16.91 -8.17
N PRO A 253 12.36 -17.90 -7.43
CA PRO A 253 11.02 -18.41 -7.63
C PRO A 253 9.99 -17.29 -7.50
N THR A 254 9.05 -17.20 -8.43
CA THR A 254 8.14 -16.07 -8.50
C THR A 254 6.70 -16.52 -8.71
N LEU A 255 5.80 -16.09 -7.82
CA LEU A 255 4.35 -16.29 -7.90
C LEU A 255 3.65 -14.95 -8.04
N LEU A 256 2.97 -14.73 -9.15
CA LEU A 256 2.23 -13.49 -9.44
C LEU A 256 0.73 -13.75 -9.51
N PHE A 257 -0.03 -12.95 -8.78
CA PHE A 257 -1.49 -12.86 -8.89
C PHE A 257 -1.83 -11.61 -9.67
N VAL A 258 -2.62 -11.73 -10.72
CA VAL A 258 -2.92 -10.64 -11.67
C VAL A 258 -4.43 -10.45 -11.78
N ALA A 259 -4.90 -9.24 -11.61
CA ALA A 259 -6.30 -8.87 -11.73
C ALA A 259 -6.76 -8.87 -13.19
N LEU A 260 -7.87 -9.58 -13.47
CA LEU A 260 -8.47 -9.59 -14.82
C LEU A 260 -9.32 -8.35 -15.13
N ASN A 261 -9.71 -7.59 -14.11
CA ASN A 261 -10.53 -6.38 -14.28
C ASN A 261 -9.68 -5.10 -14.22
N ASP A 262 -8.36 -5.20 -14.42
CA ASP A 262 -7.52 -4.01 -14.57
C ASP A 262 -7.92 -3.23 -15.84
N SER A 263 -7.87 -1.92 -15.75
CA SER A 263 -8.22 -1.02 -16.85
C SER A 263 -7.14 -0.95 -17.94
N ARG A 264 -6.00 -1.60 -17.76
CA ARG A 264 -4.84 -1.58 -18.65
C ARG A 264 -4.84 -2.80 -19.55
N ASP A 265 -4.87 -2.58 -20.85
CA ASP A 265 -4.85 -3.63 -21.87
C ASP A 265 -3.54 -4.45 -21.88
N ASP A 266 -2.44 -3.87 -21.38
CA ASP A 266 -1.12 -4.50 -21.34
C ASP A 266 -0.79 -5.19 -20.02
N TRP A 267 -1.68 -5.14 -19.00
CA TRP A 267 -1.39 -5.57 -17.64
C TRP A 267 -0.93 -7.03 -17.54
N VAL A 268 -1.68 -7.94 -18.12
CA VAL A 268 -1.33 -9.37 -18.13
C VAL A 268 -0.03 -9.61 -18.88
N SER A 269 0.13 -9.00 -20.07
CA SER A 269 1.32 -9.21 -20.91
C SER A 269 2.60 -8.66 -20.28
N GLU A 270 2.53 -7.59 -19.50
CA GLU A 270 3.69 -7.08 -18.76
C GLU A 270 4.12 -8.05 -17.62
N HIS A 271 3.17 -8.67 -16.94
CA HIS A 271 3.47 -9.71 -15.95
C HIS A 271 4.01 -11.00 -16.59
N GLU A 272 3.51 -11.38 -17.77
CA GLU A 272 4.07 -12.50 -18.54
C GLU A 272 5.54 -12.27 -18.91
N LYS A 273 5.88 -11.05 -19.35
CA LYS A 273 7.26 -10.67 -19.65
C LYS A 273 8.16 -10.70 -18.41
N GLN A 274 7.65 -10.23 -17.27
CA GLN A 274 8.39 -10.29 -16.01
C GLN A 274 8.61 -11.74 -15.57
N LEU A 275 7.59 -12.59 -15.69
CA LEU A 275 7.70 -14.00 -15.32
C LEU A 275 8.63 -14.79 -16.23
N ALA A 276 8.75 -14.40 -17.50
CA ALA A 276 9.71 -15.01 -18.43
C ALA A 276 11.19 -14.79 -18.06
N GLN A 277 11.47 -13.93 -17.09
CA GLN A 277 12.83 -13.68 -16.58
C GLN A 277 13.32 -14.78 -15.62
N VAL A 278 12.43 -15.56 -15.02
CA VAL A 278 12.76 -16.53 -13.99
C VAL A 278 12.59 -17.98 -14.45
N LYS A 279 13.40 -18.90 -13.90
CA LYS A 279 13.30 -20.34 -14.19
C LYS A 279 12.07 -21.00 -13.60
N THR A 280 11.67 -20.55 -12.40
CA THR A 280 10.52 -21.08 -11.67
C THR A 280 9.52 -19.97 -11.45
N GLY A 281 8.49 -19.93 -12.28
CA GLY A 281 7.49 -18.88 -12.23
C GLY A 281 6.08 -19.41 -12.43
N LYS A 282 5.11 -18.81 -11.70
CA LYS A 282 3.69 -19.09 -11.87
C LYS A 282 2.89 -17.79 -11.84
N MET A 283 1.98 -17.64 -12.80
CA MET A 283 1.01 -16.55 -12.80
C MET A 283 -0.40 -17.10 -12.63
N VAL A 284 -1.15 -16.50 -11.72
CA VAL A 284 -2.55 -16.83 -11.44
C VAL A 284 -3.40 -15.61 -11.73
N GLN A 285 -4.20 -15.70 -12.78
CA GLN A 285 -5.14 -14.64 -13.15
C GLN A 285 -6.44 -14.80 -12.36
N LEU A 286 -6.83 -13.75 -11.64
CA LEU A 286 -8.00 -13.76 -10.76
C LEU A 286 -9.03 -12.70 -11.17
N LYS A 287 -10.31 -13.04 -11.05
CA LYS A 287 -11.39 -12.06 -11.25
C LYS A 287 -11.44 -11.12 -10.05
N GLY A 288 -11.22 -9.85 -10.29
CA GLY A 288 -11.24 -8.82 -9.24
C GLY A 288 -10.58 -7.55 -9.74
N ASP A 289 -10.66 -6.55 -8.91
CA ASP A 289 -9.99 -5.26 -9.10
C ASP A 289 -8.57 -5.32 -8.53
N HIS A 290 -7.82 -4.25 -8.62
CA HIS A 290 -6.45 -4.10 -8.15
C HIS A 290 -6.18 -4.61 -6.71
N TYR A 291 -7.18 -4.58 -5.82
CA TYR A 291 -7.09 -5.08 -4.44
C TYR A 291 -7.53 -6.55 -4.33
N LEU A 292 -6.88 -7.45 -5.06
CA LEU A 292 -7.18 -8.88 -5.09
C LEU A 292 -7.18 -9.53 -3.71
N HIS A 293 -6.30 -9.12 -2.82
CA HIS A 293 -6.19 -9.63 -1.45
C HIS A 293 -7.41 -9.34 -0.56
N HIS A 294 -8.32 -8.43 -0.99
CA HIS A 294 -9.60 -8.20 -0.30
C HIS A 294 -10.66 -9.23 -0.70
N THR A 295 -10.71 -9.61 -1.99
CA THR A 295 -11.80 -10.41 -2.54
C THR A 295 -11.40 -11.82 -2.92
N GLN A 296 -10.12 -12.09 -3.11
CA GLN A 296 -9.55 -13.37 -3.57
C GLN A 296 -8.54 -13.97 -2.57
N SER A 297 -8.58 -13.54 -1.32
CA SER A 297 -7.63 -13.97 -0.27
C SER A 297 -7.53 -15.48 -0.13
N GLU A 298 -8.64 -16.22 -0.28
CA GLU A 298 -8.67 -17.68 -0.23
C GLU A 298 -7.91 -18.34 -1.38
N ALA A 299 -8.14 -17.84 -2.60
CA ALA A 299 -7.44 -18.34 -3.79
C ALA A 299 -5.96 -18.01 -3.74
N ILE A 300 -5.60 -16.78 -3.33
CA ILE A 300 -4.21 -16.35 -3.16
C ILE A 300 -3.50 -17.23 -2.14
N ALA A 301 -4.11 -17.45 -0.97
CA ALA A 301 -3.50 -18.28 0.07
C ALA A 301 -3.31 -19.73 -0.39
N LYS A 302 -4.33 -20.33 -1.01
CA LYS A 302 -4.24 -21.70 -1.53
C LYS A 302 -3.09 -21.86 -2.52
N GLU A 303 -3.03 -21.01 -3.52
CA GLU A 303 -2.00 -21.06 -4.56
C GLU A 303 -0.60 -20.78 -3.98
N THR A 304 -0.48 -19.90 -2.99
CA THR A 304 0.77 -19.62 -2.28
C THR A 304 1.25 -20.88 -1.52
N ILE A 305 0.36 -21.53 -0.78
CA ILE A 305 0.67 -22.76 -0.04
C ILE A 305 1.12 -23.88 -1.00
N GLU A 306 0.42 -24.06 -2.11
CA GLU A 306 0.75 -25.06 -3.12
C GLU A 306 2.12 -24.77 -3.76
N PHE A 307 2.36 -23.54 -4.19
CA PHE A 307 3.62 -23.13 -4.79
C PHE A 307 4.82 -23.32 -3.85
N MET A 308 4.71 -22.90 -2.60
CA MET A 308 5.78 -23.06 -1.63
C MET A 308 6.04 -24.55 -1.27
N LYS A 309 5.00 -25.39 -1.25
CA LYS A 309 5.16 -26.84 -1.10
C LYS A 309 5.88 -27.51 -2.28
N GLU A 310 5.71 -26.97 -3.50
CA GLU A 310 6.40 -27.46 -4.69
C GLU A 310 7.89 -27.11 -4.68
N LEU A 311 8.24 -25.92 -4.18
CA LEU A 311 9.64 -25.48 -4.06
C LEU A 311 10.45 -26.29 -3.02
N ASN A 312 9.78 -26.88 -2.04
CA ASN A 312 10.41 -27.61 -0.94
C ASN A 312 10.49 -29.15 -1.20
N LYS A 313 10.11 -29.60 -2.41
CA LYS A 313 10.24 -31.01 -2.85
C LYS A 313 11.58 -31.28 -3.52
#